data_f15e7b0460209a3fb9baa1fd36175e96
#
_entry.id   f15e7b0460209a3fb9baa1fd36175e96
#
_cell.length_a   1.000
_cell.length_b   1.000
_cell.length_c   1.000
_cell.angle_alpha   90.00
_cell.angle_beta   90.00
_cell.angle_gamma   90.00
#
_symmetry.space_group_name_H-M   'P 1'
#
loop_
_entity.id
_entity.type
_entity.pdbx_description
1 polymer ?
#
loop_
_entity_poly.entity_id
_entity_poly.type
_entity_poly.pdbx_seq_one_letter_code
_entity_poly.pdbx_strand_id
1 'polypeptide(L)'
;MRRRRRYLLVRVRPPDAVTGQRAFDALKGSVKSLFGEFGLLLSDLRLLREDRGLFVVRCSLGQVWKVVLAATVLDEVDGRKVALDVLRISGTLRKIREALSNVHS
;
A
#
# COMPACT_ATOMS: atom_id res chain seq x y z
N MET A 1 25.69 -1.78 -0.26
CA MET A 1 24.81 -1.72 0.93
C MET A 1 23.41 -2.20 0.58
N ARG A 2 22.89 -3.14 1.33
CA ARG A 2 21.54 -3.64 1.12
C ARG A 2 20.51 -2.62 1.58
N ARG A 3 19.53 -2.32 0.73
CA ARG A 3 18.35 -1.60 1.16
C ARG A 3 17.46 -2.53 1.97
N ARG A 4 17.06 -2.08 3.14
CA ARG A 4 16.06 -2.78 3.92
C ARG A 4 14.68 -2.41 3.41
N ARG A 5 13.83 -3.40 3.29
CA ARG A 5 12.50 -3.24 2.74
C ARG A 5 11.44 -3.69 3.73
N ARG A 6 10.25 -3.11 3.57
CA ARG A 6 9.09 -3.53 4.32
C ARG A 6 7.95 -3.80 3.37
N TYR A 7 7.08 -4.68 3.80
CA TYR A 7 5.94 -5.14 3.02
C TYR A 7 4.68 -4.79 3.78
N LEU A 8 3.70 -4.24 3.07
CA LEU A 8 2.43 -3.83 3.64
C LEU A 8 1.30 -4.55 2.92
N LEU A 9 0.40 -5.13 3.72
CA LEU A 9 -0.86 -5.67 3.20
C LEU A 9 -1.92 -4.60 3.38
N VAL A 10 -2.54 -4.18 2.29
CA VAL A 10 -3.50 -3.08 2.27
C VAL A 10 -4.83 -3.58 1.75
N ARG A 11 -5.92 -3.19 2.41
CA ARG A 11 -7.28 -3.51 2.01
C ARG A 11 -7.95 -2.28 1.43
N VAL A 12 -8.61 -2.48 0.29
CA VAL A 12 -9.49 -1.47 -0.31
C VAL A 12 -10.90 -1.66 0.25
N ARG A 13 -11.51 -0.60 0.77
CA ARG A 13 -12.89 -0.62 1.25
C ARG A 13 -13.72 0.41 0.50
N PRO A 14 -14.85 0.03 -0.12
CA PRO A 14 -15.31 -1.35 -0.33
C PRO A 14 -14.42 -2.11 -1.33
N PRO A 15 -14.34 -3.44 -1.22
CA PRO A 15 -13.32 -4.22 -1.95
C PRO A 15 -13.44 -4.18 -3.47
N ASP A 16 -14.59 -3.89 -4.00
CA ASP A 16 -14.84 -3.85 -5.44
C ASP A 16 -14.93 -2.42 -5.99
N ALA A 17 -14.66 -1.41 -5.17
CA ALA A 17 -14.75 -0.01 -5.60
C ALA A 17 -13.75 0.30 -6.71
N VAL A 18 -12.51 -0.19 -6.58
CA VAL A 18 -11.44 -0.03 -7.57
C VAL A 18 -10.54 -1.25 -7.53
N THR A 19 -9.75 -1.45 -8.59
CA THR A 19 -8.77 -2.53 -8.61
C THR A 19 -7.60 -2.22 -7.68
N GLY A 20 -6.85 -3.25 -7.29
CA GLY A 20 -5.64 -3.07 -6.50
C GLY A 20 -4.61 -2.20 -7.21
N GLN A 21 -4.48 -2.35 -8.54
CA GLN A 21 -3.59 -1.51 -9.33
C GLN A 21 -3.97 -0.03 -9.25
N ARG A 22 -5.25 0.28 -9.40
CA ARG A 22 -5.74 1.66 -9.30
C ARG A 22 -5.56 2.23 -7.91
N ALA A 23 -5.83 1.43 -6.88
CA ALA A 23 -5.60 1.84 -5.49
C ALA A 23 -4.13 2.10 -5.24
N PHE A 24 -3.25 1.26 -5.77
CA PHE A 24 -1.81 1.44 -5.66
C PHE A 24 -1.34 2.73 -6.36
N ASP A 25 -1.85 2.99 -7.58
CA ASP A 25 -1.51 4.20 -8.31
C ASP A 25 -1.96 5.45 -7.54
N ALA A 26 -3.14 5.40 -6.93
CA ALA A 26 -3.64 6.49 -6.09
C ALA A 26 -2.80 6.66 -4.83
N LEU A 27 -2.32 5.57 -4.24
CA LEU A 27 -1.42 5.61 -3.09
C LEU A 27 -0.12 6.32 -3.46
N LYS A 28 0.46 5.99 -4.61
CA LYS A 28 1.66 6.68 -5.12
C LYS A 28 1.39 8.17 -5.31
N GLY A 29 0.24 8.52 -5.88
CA GLY A 29 -0.15 9.92 -6.04
C GLY A 29 -0.29 10.64 -4.71
N SER A 30 -0.81 9.97 -3.70
CA SER A 30 -0.95 10.52 -2.35
C SER A 30 0.43 10.77 -1.72
N VAL A 31 1.35 9.81 -1.85
CA VAL A 31 2.73 10.00 -1.37
C VAL A 31 3.39 11.19 -2.06
N LYS A 32 3.23 11.29 -3.36
CA LYS A 32 3.78 12.41 -4.14
C LYS A 32 3.17 13.75 -3.71
N SER A 33 1.87 13.77 -3.51
CA SER A 33 1.15 14.97 -3.09
C SER A 33 1.61 15.46 -1.71
N LEU A 34 1.82 14.55 -0.77
CA LEU A 34 2.22 14.89 0.59
C LEU A 34 3.71 15.18 0.73
N PHE A 35 4.55 14.45 0.02
CA PHE A 35 6.00 14.45 0.26
C PHE A 35 6.83 14.82 -0.97
N GLY A 36 6.18 15.16 -2.09
CA GLY A 36 6.86 15.54 -3.33
C GLY A 36 7.42 14.36 -4.11
N GLU A 37 7.98 14.66 -5.28
CA GLU A 37 8.58 13.63 -6.14
C GLU A 37 9.75 12.94 -5.47
N PHE A 38 10.56 13.69 -4.72
CA PHE A 38 11.70 13.12 -4.02
C PHE A 38 11.24 12.13 -2.93
N GLY A 39 10.18 12.49 -2.20
CA GLY A 39 9.60 11.60 -1.20
C GLY A 39 9.07 10.31 -1.81
N LEU A 40 8.42 10.42 -2.96
CA LEU A 40 7.95 9.24 -3.69
C LEU A 40 9.12 8.37 -4.15
N LEU A 41 10.15 8.97 -4.70
CA LEU A 41 11.35 8.26 -5.15
C LEU A 41 12.02 7.51 -3.99
N LEU A 42 12.19 8.17 -2.85
CA LEU A 42 12.80 7.56 -1.67
C LEU A 42 11.98 6.39 -1.13
N SER A 43 10.66 6.46 -1.27
CA SER A 43 9.77 5.38 -0.79
C SER A 43 9.95 4.09 -1.57
N ASP A 44 10.38 4.18 -2.82
CA ASP A 44 10.61 3.02 -3.69
C ASP A 44 9.44 2.04 -3.66
N LEU A 45 8.24 2.57 -3.88
CA LEU A 45 7.01 1.80 -3.82
C LEU A 45 6.89 0.84 -4.99
N ARG A 46 6.55 -0.41 -4.70
CA ARG A 46 6.32 -1.46 -5.71
C ARG A 46 5.07 -2.24 -5.37
N LEU A 47 4.21 -2.43 -6.35
CA LEU A 47 3.07 -3.33 -6.20
C LEU A 47 3.57 -4.75 -6.48
N LEU A 48 3.38 -5.64 -5.53
CA LEU A 48 3.85 -7.02 -5.66
C LEU A 48 2.73 -7.98 -5.99
N ARG A 49 1.51 -7.72 -5.51
CA ARG A 49 0.39 -8.62 -5.68
C ARG A 49 -0.92 -7.90 -5.43
N GLU A 50 -1.97 -8.31 -6.13
CA GLU A 50 -3.34 -7.89 -5.81
C GLU A 50 -4.24 -9.11 -5.80
N ASP A 51 -5.26 -9.10 -4.93
CA ASP A 51 -6.14 -10.24 -4.74
C ASP A 51 -7.41 -9.79 -4.02
N ARG A 52 -8.54 -9.75 -4.74
CA ARG A 52 -9.88 -9.56 -4.17
C ARG A 52 -9.99 -8.43 -3.15
N GLY A 53 -9.67 -7.21 -3.58
CA GLY A 53 -9.77 -6.04 -2.71
C GLY A 53 -8.58 -5.86 -1.76
N LEU A 54 -7.55 -6.67 -1.92
CA LEU A 54 -6.30 -6.59 -1.17
C LEU A 54 -5.15 -6.38 -2.12
N PHE A 55 -4.12 -5.68 -1.66
CA PHE A 55 -2.88 -5.60 -2.42
C PHE A 55 -1.68 -5.54 -1.47
N VAL A 56 -0.56 -5.99 -1.98
CA VAL A 56 0.70 -6.02 -1.22
C VAL A 56 1.67 -5.05 -1.88
N VAL A 57 2.23 -4.17 -1.08
CA VAL A 57 3.24 -3.23 -1.54
C VAL A 57 4.54 -3.41 -0.79
N ARG A 58 5.61 -3.07 -1.46
CA ARG A 58 6.95 -3.04 -0.89
C ARG A 58 7.43 -1.60 -0.87
N CYS A 59 8.07 -1.21 0.21
CA CYS A 59 8.69 0.10 0.30
C CYS A 59 9.99 0.03 1.11
N SER A 60 10.77 1.11 1.08
CA SER A 60 11.97 1.23 1.88
C SER A 60 11.62 1.35 3.35
N LEU A 61 12.39 0.69 4.21
CA LEU A 61 12.13 0.64 5.66
C LEU A 61 11.93 2.03 6.27
N GLY A 62 12.80 2.95 6.00
CA GLY A 62 12.74 4.29 6.60
C GLY A 62 11.58 5.13 6.12
N GLN A 63 10.81 4.66 5.13
CA GLN A 63 9.74 5.43 4.51
C GLN A 63 8.34 4.87 4.80
N VAL A 64 8.25 3.84 5.63
CA VAL A 64 6.97 3.19 5.95
C VAL A 64 5.94 4.18 6.47
N TRP A 65 6.34 5.08 7.37
CA TRP A 65 5.42 6.05 7.96
C TRP A 65 4.79 6.98 6.93
N LYS A 66 5.54 7.33 5.86
CA LYS A 66 5.02 8.15 4.77
C LYS A 66 3.94 7.41 4.00
N VAL A 67 4.18 6.14 3.73
CA VAL A 67 3.22 5.30 3.00
C VAL A 67 1.95 5.11 3.82
N VAL A 68 2.09 4.84 5.12
CA VAL A 68 0.94 4.68 6.02
C VAL A 68 0.13 5.97 6.09
N LEU A 69 0.79 7.11 6.25
CA LEU A 69 0.10 8.40 6.29
C LEU A 69 -0.63 8.68 4.97
N ALA A 70 0.04 8.44 3.85
CA ALA A 70 -0.56 8.65 2.52
C ALA A 70 -1.79 7.76 2.31
N ALA A 71 -1.74 6.52 2.78
CA ALA A 71 -2.88 5.61 2.73
C ALA A 71 -4.04 6.11 3.61
N THR A 72 -3.71 6.60 4.80
CA THR A 72 -4.71 7.06 5.77
C THR A 72 -5.49 8.27 5.28
N VAL A 73 -4.83 9.22 4.61
CA VAL A 73 -5.50 10.44 4.16
C VAL A 73 -6.21 10.27 2.82
N LEU A 74 -5.96 9.18 2.11
CA LEU A 74 -6.58 8.92 0.82
C LEU A 74 -8.03 8.50 1.03
N ASP A 75 -8.97 9.25 0.49
CA ASP A 75 -10.40 8.99 0.67
C ASP A 75 -11.16 8.84 -0.64
N GLU A 76 -10.49 9.00 -1.77
CA GLU A 76 -11.13 8.93 -3.08
C GLU A 76 -10.16 8.40 -4.12
N VAL A 77 -10.64 7.52 -4.99
CA VAL A 77 -9.90 6.99 -6.14
C VAL A 77 -10.85 6.98 -7.33
N ASP A 78 -10.44 7.64 -8.41
CA ASP A 78 -11.22 7.68 -9.67
C ASP A 78 -12.67 8.14 -9.44
N GLY A 79 -12.87 9.12 -8.56
CA GLY A 79 -14.20 9.67 -8.27
C GLY A 79 -15.03 8.83 -7.30
N ARG A 80 -14.52 7.71 -6.81
CA ARG A 80 -15.21 6.85 -5.85
C ARG A 80 -14.63 7.01 -4.46
N LYS A 81 -15.49 7.06 -3.46
CA LYS A 81 -15.06 7.08 -2.07
C LYS A 81 -14.50 5.72 -1.69
N VAL A 82 -13.28 5.72 -1.18
CA VAL A 82 -12.60 4.52 -0.73
C VAL A 82 -11.85 4.81 0.55
N ALA A 83 -11.52 3.74 1.28
CA ALA A 83 -10.56 3.80 2.37
C ALA A 83 -9.52 2.72 2.12
N LEU A 84 -8.27 3.04 2.40
CA LEU A 84 -7.18 2.07 2.35
C LEU A 84 -6.77 1.76 3.78
N ASP A 85 -6.93 0.50 4.18
CA ASP A 85 -6.57 0.04 5.52
C ASP A 85 -5.28 -0.76 5.45
N VAL A 86 -4.26 -0.32 6.16
CA VAL A 86 -3.03 -1.09 6.28
C VAL A 86 -3.24 -2.16 7.34
N LEU A 87 -3.40 -3.41 6.89
CA LEU A 87 -3.73 -4.53 7.77
C LEU A 87 -2.51 -5.14 8.42
N ARG A 88 -1.36 -5.11 7.76
CA ARG A 88 -0.15 -5.72 8.26
C ARG A 88 1.07 -5.04 7.67
N ILE A 89 2.10 -4.90 8.49
CA ILE A 89 3.41 -4.43 8.07
C ILE A 89 4.43 -5.49 8.52
N SER A 90 5.29 -5.93 7.60
CA SER A 90 6.25 -6.96 7.93
C SER A 90 7.57 -6.76 7.20
N GLY A 91 8.63 -7.29 7.78
CA GLY A 91 9.94 -7.36 7.13
C GLY A 91 10.07 -8.53 6.16
N THR A 92 9.08 -9.44 6.11
CA THR A 92 9.14 -10.63 5.25
C THR A 92 7.84 -10.81 4.49
N LEU A 93 7.95 -11.29 3.24
CA LEU A 93 6.79 -11.65 2.44
C LEU A 93 6.04 -12.84 3.00
N ARG A 94 6.75 -13.76 3.67
CA ARG A 94 6.10 -14.93 4.26
C ARG A 94 5.00 -14.54 5.25
N LYS A 95 5.29 -13.59 6.13
CA LYS A 95 4.30 -13.12 7.10
C LYS A 95 3.12 -12.41 6.43
N ILE A 96 3.40 -11.70 5.34
CA ILE A 96 2.33 -11.06 4.56
C ILE A 96 1.44 -12.11 3.90
N ARG A 97 2.03 -13.17 3.34
CA ARG A 97 1.26 -14.27 2.74
C ARG A 97 0.38 -14.97 3.76
N GLU A 98 0.90 -15.18 4.97
CA GLU A 98 0.12 -15.76 6.06
C GLU A 98 -1.06 -14.86 6.42
N ALA A 99 -0.84 -13.56 6.53
CA ALA A 99 -1.90 -12.60 6.84
C ALA A 99 -2.95 -12.57 5.73
N LEU A 100 -2.52 -12.60 4.46
CA LEU A 100 -3.42 -12.62 3.31
C LEU A 100 -4.30 -13.88 3.33
N SER A 101 -3.71 -15.02 3.62
CA SER A 101 -4.42 -16.29 3.75
C SER A 101 -5.48 -16.22 4.85
N ASN A 102 -5.16 -15.63 5.99
CA ASN A 102 -6.08 -15.48 7.11
C ASN A 102 -7.27 -14.56 6.79
N VAL A 103 -7.04 -13.51 6.02
CA VAL A 103 -8.12 -12.59 5.63
C VAL A 103 -9.14 -13.30 4.74
N HIS A 104 -8.68 -14.22 3.90
CA HIS A 104 -9.55 -14.93 2.96
C HIS A 104 -10.09 -16.27 3.47
N SER A 105 -9.66 -16.69 4.64
CA SER A 105 -10.14 -17.97 5.20
C SER A 105 -11.44 -17.84 5.98
#